data_b8c666d71cdcbf62d76430328ea836ae
#
_entry.id   b8c666d71cdcbf62d76430328ea836ae
#
_cell.length_a   1.000
_cell.length_b   1.000
_cell.length_c   1.000
_cell.angle_alpha   90.00
_cell.angle_beta   90.00
_cell.angle_gamma   90.00
#
_symmetry.space_group_name_H-M   'P 1'
#
loop_
_entity.id
_entity.type
_entity.pdbx_description
1 polymer ?
#
loop_
_entity_poly.entity_id
_entity_poly.type
_entity_poly.pdbx_seq_one_letter_code
_entity_poly.pdbx_strand_id
1 'polypeptide(L)'
;MTTQQLDRQYVAHTYNRFPLEIAGGKGSTVLGADGREYIDLGSGIAVNIFGLCDEPWQQAVTQQLGKFQHTSNLYYSAPVAQLAQMLCQRTGMSKVFFSNSGLEANECAVKAARKWGCTCKGADYYNIITLKKSFHGRSIAMLAATGQEHYHEQFQPLPGGFLYADTGDAEGLERLISENPCAAIMIEVVQGE
;
A
#
# COMPACT_ATOMS: atom_id res chain seq x y z
N MET A 1 -16.00 -29.15 11.63
CA MET A 1 -15.98 -28.21 10.49
C MET A 1 -14.55 -28.06 10.03
N THR A 2 -14.28 -28.06 8.73
CA THR A 2 -12.96 -27.79 8.18
C THR A 2 -12.68 -26.29 8.20
N THR A 3 -11.43 -25.87 8.04
CA THR A 3 -11.03 -24.44 7.93
C THR A 3 -11.81 -23.74 6.81
N GLN A 4 -11.96 -24.38 5.65
CA GLN A 4 -12.76 -23.86 4.55
C GLN A 4 -14.25 -23.67 4.88
N GLN A 5 -14.83 -24.59 5.68
CA GLN A 5 -16.22 -24.45 6.14
C GLN A 5 -16.37 -23.30 7.13
N LEU A 6 -15.41 -23.12 8.04
CA LEU A 6 -15.37 -22.00 8.97
C LEU A 6 -15.23 -20.67 8.20
N ASP A 7 -14.30 -20.62 7.22
CA ASP A 7 -14.11 -19.43 6.39
C ASP A 7 -15.42 -19.04 5.65
N ARG A 8 -16.04 -20.01 4.98
CA ARG A 8 -17.31 -19.75 4.26
C ARG A 8 -18.45 -19.30 5.17
N GLN A 9 -18.46 -19.75 6.41
CA GLN A 9 -19.52 -19.41 7.35
C GLN A 9 -19.32 -18.05 8.03
N TYR A 10 -18.08 -17.69 8.35
CA TYR A 10 -17.79 -16.57 9.24
C TYR A 10 -16.95 -15.45 8.62
N VAL A 11 -16.29 -15.66 7.49
CA VAL A 11 -15.52 -14.62 6.82
C VAL A 11 -16.32 -14.04 5.67
N ALA A 12 -16.34 -12.71 5.56
CA ALA A 12 -17.02 -12.03 4.45
C ALA A 12 -16.42 -12.46 3.10
N HIS A 13 -17.29 -12.75 2.13
CA HIS A 13 -16.89 -13.23 0.80
C HIS A 13 -16.38 -12.11 -0.10
N THR A 14 -15.32 -11.44 0.33
CA THR A 14 -14.67 -10.36 -0.42
C THR A 14 -13.49 -10.82 -1.28
N TYR A 15 -13.07 -12.08 -1.11
CA TYR A 15 -11.96 -12.68 -1.86
C TYR A 15 -12.34 -14.05 -2.43
N ASN A 16 -11.84 -14.35 -3.62
CA ASN A 16 -11.93 -15.66 -4.23
C ASN A 16 -10.64 -16.44 -3.93
N ARG A 17 -10.66 -17.29 -2.90
CA ARG A 17 -9.48 -18.03 -2.42
C ARG A 17 -9.23 -19.27 -3.25
N PHE A 18 -7.96 -19.58 -3.47
CA PHE A 18 -7.58 -20.89 -3.98
C PHE A 18 -7.96 -22.00 -2.98
N PRO A 19 -8.36 -23.21 -3.44
CA PRO A 19 -8.77 -24.29 -2.57
C PRO A 19 -7.58 -25.01 -1.91
N LEU A 20 -6.67 -24.23 -1.32
CA LEU A 20 -5.48 -24.69 -0.62
C LEU A 20 -5.45 -24.10 0.78
N GLU A 21 -5.36 -24.96 1.78
CA GLU A 21 -5.09 -24.58 3.16
C GLU A 21 -3.59 -24.68 3.42
N ILE A 22 -2.98 -23.58 3.83
CA ILE A 22 -1.56 -23.54 4.18
C ILE A 22 -1.40 -23.92 5.63
N ALA A 23 -0.60 -24.97 5.91
CA ALA A 23 -0.32 -25.48 7.24
C ALA A 23 1.03 -25.01 7.81
N GLY A 24 1.96 -24.59 6.94
CA GLY A 24 3.27 -24.12 7.34
C GLY A 24 4.17 -23.87 6.15
N GLY A 25 5.49 -23.77 6.39
CA GLY A 25 6.47 -23.59 5.34
C GLY A 25 7.82 -23.11 5.87
N LYS A 26 8.82 -23.06 4.99
CA LYS A 26 10.15 -22.49 5.26
C LYS A 26 10.74 -21.92 3.98
N GLY A 27 11.26 -20.70 4.06
CA GLY A 27 11.80 -20.01 2.90
C GLY A 27 10.74 -19.83 1.79
N SER A 28 11.02 -20.36 0.61
CA SER A 28 10.09 -20.33 -0.53
C SER A 28 9.23 -21.59 -0.67
N THR A 29 9.23 -22.49 0.33
CA THR A 29 8.41 -23.69 0.30
C THR A 29 7.26 -23.58 1.29
N VAL A 30 6.04 -23.80 0.79
CA VAL A 30 4.79 -23.82 1.55
C VAL A 30 4.36 -25.27 1.74
N LEU A 31 3.92 -25.63 2.93
CA LEU A 31 3.31 -26.92 3.23
C LEU A 31 1.79 -26.76 3.27
N GLY A 32 1.10 -27.48 2.41
CA GLY A 32 -0.36 -27.57 2.43
C GLY A 32 -0.87 -28.50 3.54
N ALA A 33 -2.09 -28.31 4.00
CA ALA A 33 -2.76 -29.21 4.94
C ALA A 33 -3.01 -30.61 4.33
N ASP A 34 -2.87 -30.74 3.02
CA ASP A 34 -2.90 -32.02 2.28
C ASP A 34 -1.58 -32.80 2.35
N GLY A 35 -0.58 -32.24 3.06
CA GLY A 35 0.76 -32.82 3.22
C GLY A 35 1.70 -32.61 2.02
N ARG A 36 1.30 -31.84 1.02
CA ARG A 36 2.14 -31.56 -0.14
C ARG A 36 2.94 -30.27 0.06
N GLU A 37 4.12 -30.24 -0.57
CA GLU A 37 4.94 -29.04 -0.66
C GLU A 37 4.63 -28.29 -1.96
N TYR A 38 4.61 -26.97 -1.86
CA TYR A 38 4.39 -26.05 -2.96
C TYR A 38 5.48 -24.98 -2.97
N ILE A 39 5.89 -24.52 -4.14
CA ILE A 39 6.80 -23.39 -4.27
C ILE A 39 5.98 -22.11 -4.21
N ASP A 40 6.29 -21.24 -3.25
CA ASP A 40 5.65 -19.93 -3.09
C ASP A 40 6.31 -18.89 -4.01
N LEU A 41 5.69 -18.62 -5.14
CA LEU A 41 6.09 -17.56 -6.05
C LEU A 41 5.35 -16.23 -5.78
N GLY A 42 4.38 -16.24 -4.88
CA GLY A 42 3.54 -15.08 -4.56
C GLY A 42 4.02 -14.29 -3.36
N SER A 43 4.75 -14.94 -2.44
CA SER A 43 5.30 -14.33 -1.20
C SER A 43 4.28 -13.49 -0.42
N GLY A 44 2.99 -13.92 -0.41
CA GLY A 44 1.92 -13.12 0.21
C GLY A 44 1.70 -11.77 -0.47
N ILE A 45 1.79 -11.71 -1.80
CA ILE A 45 1.79 -10.50 -2.63
C ILE A 45 2.98 -9.60 -2.24
N ALA A 46 4.19 -10.19 -2.34
CA ALA A 46 5.48 -9.55 -2.06
C ALA A 46 5.67 -9.01 -0.62
N VAL A 47 4.94 -9.55 0.35
CA VAL A 47 5.06 -9.16 1.78
C VAL A 47 6.13 -9.98 2.50
N ASN A 48 6.23 -11.28 2.23
CA ASN A 48 7.19 -12.19 2.86
C ASN A 48 8.56 -12.14 2.16
N ILE A 49 9.22 -10.98 2.18
CA ILE A 49 10.47 -10.75 1.44
C ILE A 49 11.66 -11.60 1.92
N PHE A 50 11.63 -12.09 3.16
CA PHE A 50 12.65 -13.01 3.71
C PHE A 50 12.28 -14.48 3.57
N GLY A 51 11.09 -14.78 3.02
CA GLY A 51 10.50 -16.11 3.01
C GLY A 51 9.79 -16.46 4.32
N LEU A 52 9.21 -17.65 4.33
CA LEU A 52 8.47 -18.15 5.49
C LEU A 52 9.45 -18.60 6.60
N CYS A 53 9.12 -18.28 7.83
CA CYS A 53 9.84 -18.73 9.03
C CYS A 53 11.35 -18.38 9.02
N ASP A 54 11.71 -17.19 8.52
CA ASP A 54 13.08 -16.67 8.60
C ASP A 54 13.51 -16.50 10.06
N GLU A 55 14.57 -17.20 10.45
CA GLU A 55 14.99 -17.26 11.85
C GLU A 55 15.52 -15.90 12.38
N PRO A 56 16.36 -15.13 11.65
CA PRO A 56 16.81 -13.83 12.09
C PRO A 56 15.65 -12.86 12.31
N TRP A 57 14.66 -12.85 11.40
CA TRP A 57 13.46 -12.03 11.53
C TRP A 57 12.63 -12.42 12.75
N GLN A 58 12.38 -13.72 12.95
CA GLN A 58 11.65 -14.22 14.12
C GLN A 58 12.33 -13.85 15.44
N GLN A 59 13.65 -14.01 15.50
CA GLN A 59 14.42 -13.64 16.70
C GLN A 59 14.33 -12.15 16.99
N ALA A 60 14.46 -11.29 15.98
CA ALA A 60 14.36 -9.83 16.15
C ALA A 60 12.98 -9.41 16.67
N VAL A 61 11.90 -9.97 16.10
CA VAL A 61 10.52 -9.72 16.54
C VAL A 61 10.31 -10.22 17.98
N THR A 62 10.73 -11.43 18.28
CA THR A 62 10.58 -12.01 19.63
C THR A 62 11.34 -11.21 20.68
N GLN A 63 12.54 -10.75 20.38
CA GLN A 63 13.31 -9.89 21.30
C GLN A 63 12.63 -8.55 21.52
N GLN A 64 12.03 -7.94 20.48
CA GLN A 64 11.30 -6.70 20.62
C GLN A 64 10.00 -6.88 21.41
N LEU A 65 9.28 -7.98 21.20
CA LEU A 65 8.09 -8.34 21.98
C LEU A 65 8.39 -8.48 23.48
N GLY A 66 9.59 -8.94 23.84
CA GLY A 66 10.06 -9.00 25.22
C GLY A 66 10.34 -7.64 25.88
N LYS A 67 10.37 -6.56 25.09
CA LYS A 67 10.56 -5.17 25.58
C LYS A 67 9.24 -4.41 25.64
N PHE A 68 8.62 -4.21 24.49
CA PHE A 68 7.29 -3.61 24.32
C PHE A 68 6.77 -3.85 22.91
N GLN A 69 5.44 -3.84 22.74
CA GLN A 69 4.76 -4.04 21.47
C GLN A 69 4.30 -2.74 20.86
N HIS A 70 3.71 -1.85 21.67
CA HIS A 70 3.13 -0.59 21.22
C HIS A 70 3.28 0.49 22.29
N THR A 71 3.60 1.70 21.86
CA THR A 71 3.77 2.86 22.75
C THR A 71 2.99 4.08 22.30
N SER A 72 2.22 3.99 21.19
CA SER A 72 1.61 5.16 20.54
C SER A 72 2.67 6.16 20.00
N ASN A 73 2.23 7.12 19.20
CA ASN A 73 3.09 8.22 18.73
C ASN A 73 3.30 9.33 19.77
N LEU A 74 2.81 9.13 21.00
CA LEU A 74 3.02 10.06 22.12
C LEU A 74 4.41 9.89 22.76
N TYR A 75 5.08 8.77 22.52
CA TYR A 75 6.38 8.45 23.10
C TYR A 75 7.41 8.12 22.02
N TYR A 76 8.67 8.40 22.34
CA TYR A 76 9.77 8.03 21.44
C TYR A 76 10.05 6.53 21.52
N SER A 77 10.37 5.95 20.37
CA SER A 77 10.70 4.53 20.19
C SER A 77 11.97 4.39 19.36
N ALA A 78 12.97 3.72 19.89
CA ALA A 78 14.24 3.54 19.20
C ALA A 78 14.12 2.82 17.84
N PRO A 79 13.36 1.70 17.71
CA PRO A 79 13.19 1.04 16.41
C PRO A 79 12.62 1.97 15.33
N VAL A 80 11.65 2.81 15.66
CA VAL A 80 11.05 3.76 14.71
C VAL A 80 12.06 4.80 14.25
N ALA A 81 12.81 5.40 15.21
CA ALA A 81 13.79 6.44 14.90
C ALA A 81 14.98 5.88 14.07
N GLN A 82 15.46 4.69 14.40
CA GLN A 82 16.54 4.01 13.68
C GLN A 82 16.12 3.65 12.26
N LEU A 83 14.94 3.09 12.08
CA LEU A 83 14.43 2.77 10.74
C LEU A 83 14.23 4.04 9.90
N ALA A 84 13.69 5.12 10.48
CA ALA A 84 13.55 6.40 9.79
C ALA A 84 14.90 6.94 9.35
N GLN A 85 15.93 6.89 10.20
CA GLN A 85 17.30 7.30 9.87
C GLN A 85 17.84 6.50 8.67
N MET A 86 17.73 5.17 8.72
CA MET A 86 18.22 4.29 7.64
C MET A 86 17.53 4.59 6.31
N LEU A 87 16.20 4.77 6.33
CA LEU A 87 15.42 5.09 5.13
C LEU A 87 15.81 6.45 4.56
N CYS A 88 15.91 7.49 5.39
CA CYS A 88 16.33 8.83 4.95
C CYS A 88 17.73 8.80 4.32
N GLN A 89 18.68 8.11 4.94
CA GLN A 89 20.04 7.98 4.41
C GLN A 89 20.12 7.27 3.06
N ARG A 90 19.24 6.27 2.83
CA ARG A 90 19.22 5.49 1.58
C ARG A 90 18.44 6.15 0.45
N THR A 91 17.41 6.92 0.78
CA THR A 91 16.51 7.53 -0.21
C THR A 91 16.85 8.99 -0.52
N GLY A 92 17.66 9.65 0.30
CA GLY A 92 17.90 11.09 0.24
C GLY A 92 16.73 11.94 0.75
N MET A 93 15.64 11.32 1.24
CA MET A 93 14.49 12.04 1.81
C MET A 93 14.82 12.56 3.21
N SER A 94 14.18 13.66 3.60
CA SER A 94 14.45 14.31 4.90
C SER A 94 13.68 13.70 6.06
N LYS A 95 12.51 13.11 5.81
CA LYS A 95 11.59 12.60 6.83
C LYS A 95 10.82 11.39 6.32
N VAL A 96 10.37 10.54 7.25
CA VAL A 96 9.54 9.37 7.00
C VAL A 96 8.25 9.49 7.81
N PHE A 97 7.15 9.11 7.21
CA PHE A 97 5.88 8.85 7.86
C PHE A 97 5.61 7.35 7.82
N PHE A 98 5.34 6.75 8.97
CA PHE A 98 4.99 5.33 9.08
C PHE A 98 3.48 5.16 9.20
N SER A 99 2.95 4.18 8.49
CA SER A 99 1.54 3.81 8.51
C SER A 99 1.39 2.28 8.49
N ASN A 100 0.16 1.77 8.60
CA ASN A 100 -0.08 0.34 8.65
C ASN A 100 -0.19 -0.32 7.26
N SER A 101 -0.35 0.48 6.21
CA SER A 101 -0.56 -0.03 4.84
C SER A 101 -0.12 0.97 3.78
N GLY A 102 0.09 0.49 2.55
CA GLY A 102 0.32 1.34 1.39
C GLY A 102 -0.84 2.30 1.13
N LEU A 103 -2.08 1.85 1.37
CA LEU A 103 -3.27 2.69 1.31
C LEU A 103 -3.15 3.92 2.23
N GLU A 104 -2.81 3.72 3.50
CA GLU A 104 -2.65 4.82 4.47
C GLU A 104 -1.46 5.72 4.13
N ALA A 105 -0.38 5.17 3.58
CA ALA A 105 0.75 5.94 3.09
C ALA A 105 0.31 6.85 1.92
N ASN A 106 -0.48 6.34 0.99
CA ASN A 106 -1.02 7.09 -0.13
C ASN A 106 -2.02 8.16 0.32
N GLU A 107 -2.89 7.87 1.29
CA GLU A 107 -3.76 8.87 1.93
C GLU A 107 -2.93 10.02 2.56
N CYS A 108 -1.84 9.69 3.22
CA CYS A 108 -0.93 10.70 3.77
C CYS A 108 -0.29 11.54 2.66
N ALA A 109 0.20 10.92 1.58
CA ALA A 109 0.81 11.60 0.44
C ALA A 109 -0.17 12.57 -0.23
N VAL A 110 -1.41 12.13 -0.49
CA VAL A 110 -2.47 12.98 -1.06
C VAL A 110 -2.78 14.16 -0.15
N LYS A 111 -2.94 13.92 1.16
CA LYS A 111 -3.20 15.00 2.13
C LYS A 111 -2.04 15.99 2.22
N ALA A 112 -0.80 15.50 2.22
CA ALA A 112 0.40 16.35 2.24
C ALA A 112 0.49 17.21 0.97
N ALA A 113 0.28 16.62 -0.21
CA ALA A 113 0.28 17.31 -1.49
C ALA A 113 -0.80 18.41 -1.56
N ARG A 114 -2.03 18.07 -1.17
CA ARG A 114 -3.14 19.05 -1.15
C ARG A 114 -2.88 20.18 -0.16
N LYS A 115 -2.38 19.86 1.05
CA LYS A 115 -2.02 20.89 2.03
C LYS A 115 -0.93 21.81 1.51
N TRP A 116 0.11 21.25 0.90
CA TRP A 116 1.19 22.05 0.29
C TRP A 116 0.66 22.92 -0.86
N GLY A 117 -0.11 22.35 -1.78
CA GLY A 117 -0.70 23.07 -2.91
C GLY A 117 -1.53 24.26 -2.44
N CYS A 118 -2.49 24.03 -1.54
CA CYS A 118 -3.34 25.10 -0.99
C CYS A 118 -2.54 26.17 -0.24
N THR A 119 -1.49 25.79 0.50
CA THR A 119 -0.71 26.74 1.31
C THR A 119 0.28 27.55 0.47
N CYS A 120 0.94 26.91 -0.51
CA CYS A 120 2.06 27.49 -1.24
C CYS A 120 1.69 28.02 -2.62
N LYS A 121 0.61 27.51 -3.24
CA LYS A 121 0.19 27.87 -4.60
C LYS A 121 -1.15 28.60 -4.65
N GLY A 122 -2.07 28.28 -3.74
CA GLY A 122 -3.42 28.83 -3.68
C GLY A 122 -4.49 27.78 -3.42
N ALA A 123 -5.66 28.18 -2.98
CA ALA A 123 -6.74 27.29 -2.53
C ALA A 123 -7.21 26.29 -3.61
N ASP A 124 -7.07 26.63 -4.88
CA ASP A 124 -7.51 25.80 -6.00
C ASP A 124 -6.48 24.71 -6.39
N TYR A 125 -5.25 24.77 -5.84
CA TYR A 125 -4.19 23.78 -6.12
C TYR A 125 -4.36 22.52 -5.26
N TYR A 126 -5.38 21.73 -5.54
CA TYR A 126 -5.68 20.47 -4.84
C TYR A 126 -5.76 19.26 -5.77
N ASN A 127 -5.75 19.45 -7.10
CA ASN A 127 -5.80 18.32 -8.03
C ASN A 127 -4.51 17.50 -7.98
N ILE A 128 -4.67 16.20 -8.08
CA ILE A 128 -3.58 15.23 -8.17
C ILE A 128 -3.75 14.44 -9.45
N ILE A 129 -2.71 14.43 -10.28
CA ILE A 129 -2.71 13.63 -11.50
C ILE A 129 -2.21 12.24 -11.14
N THR A 130 -2.96 11.21 -11.55
CA THR A 130 -2.58 9.80 -11.45
C THR A 130 -2.50 9.19 -12.86
N LEU A 131 -2.00 7.97 -12.99
CA LEU A 131 -1.96 7.29 -14.28
C LEU A 131 -3.20 6.40 -14.46
N LYS A 132 -3.68 6.31 -15.69
CA LYS A 132 -4.63 5.25 -16.07
C LYS A 132 -4.03 3.88 -15.79
N LYS A 133 -4.87 2.91 -15.46
CA LYS A 133 -4.49 1.55 -15.05
C LYS A 133 -3.65 1.48 -13.77
N SER A 134 -3.51 2.57 -13.02
CA SER A 134 -2.84 2.58 -11.71
C SER A 134 -3.70 1.96 -10.62
N PHE A 135 -3.05 1.52 -9.53
CA PHE A 135 -3.70 1.07 -8.31
C PHE A 135 -3.12 1.81 -7.10
N HIS A 136 -3.96 2.54 -6.36
CA HIS A 136 -3.52 3.34 -5.21
C HIS A 136 -4.17 2.94 -3.88
N GLY A 137 -5.13 2.04 -3.90
CA GLY A 137 -5.81 1.53 -2.72
C GLY A 137 -7.33 1.48 -2.86
N ARG A 138 -8.01 1.05 -1.79
CA ARG A 138 -9.45 0.76 -1.79
C ARG A 138 -10.26 1.60 -0.81
N SER A 139 -9.69 2.61 -0.15
CA SER A 139 -10.50 3.64 0.51
C SER A 139 -11.22 4.49 -0.55
N ILE A 140 -12.28 5.16 -0.18
CA ILE A 140 -13.05 5.97 -1.13
C ILE A 140 -12.17 7.01 -1.84
N ALA A 141 -11.20 7.63 -1.14
CA ALA A 141 -10.29 8.59 -1.76
C ALA A 141 -9.22 7.92 -2.64
N MET A 142 -8.61 6.81 -2.19
CA MET A 142 -7.61 6.10 -2.99
C MET A 142 -8.25 5.29 -4.12
N LEU A 143 -9.51 4.92 -3.99
CA LEU A 143 -10.31 4.39 -5.09
C LEU A 143 -10.49 5.45 -6.18
N ALA A 144 -10.82 6.69 -5.81
CA ALA A 144 -10.87 7.81 -6.74
C ALA A 144 -9.52 8.13 -7.39
N ALA A 145 -8.39 7.89 -6.71
CA ALA A 145 -7.05 8.04 -7.27
C ALA A 145 -6.66 6.91 -8.25
N THR A 146 -7.25 5.72 -8.08
CA THR A 146 -6.99 4.54 -8.91
C THR A 146 -7.53 4.73 -10.31
N GLY A 147 -6.66 4.65 -11.32
CA GLY A 147 -6.98 4.92 -12.73
C GLY A 147 -7.65 3.75 -13.47
N GLN A 148 -8.56 3.03 -12.82
CA GLN A 148 -9.26 1.87 -13.35
C GLN A 148 -10.78 2.01 -13.14
N GLU A 149 -11.51 2.35 -14.18
CA GLU A 149 -12.93 2.72 -14.13
C GLU A 149 -13.83 1.62 -13.53
N HIS A 150 -13.54 0.36 -13.81
CA HIS A 150 -14.35 -0.76 -13.29
C HIS A 150 -14.39 -0.84 -11.75
N TYR A 151 -13.39 -0.29 -11.06
CA TYR A 151 -13.42 -0.19 -9.60
C TYR A 151 -14.33 0.95 -9.10
N HIS A 152 -14.68 1.92 -9.94
CA HIS A 152 -15.47 3.08 -9.56
C HIS A 152 -16.98 2.86 -9.63
N GLU A 153 -17.43 1.94 -10.48
CA GLU A 153 -18.83 1.80 -10.92
C GLU A 153 -19.86 1.72 -9.78
N GLN A 154 -19.52 1.00 -8.71
CA GLN A 154 -20.46 0.73 -7.61
C GLN A 154 -20.26 1.63 -6.37
N PHE A 155 -19.31 2.57 -6.42
CA PHE A 155 -18.91 3.36 -5.24
C PHE A 155 -19.08 4.88 -5.42
N GLN A 156 -19.90 5.30 -6.36
CA GLN A 156 -20.19 6.72 -6.58
C GLN A 156 -21.09 7.30 -5.46
N PRO A 157 -20.92 8.61 -5.09
CA PRO A 157 -19.97 9.56 -5.63
C PRO A 157 -18.57 9.40 -5.03
N LEU A 158 -17.55 9.42 -5.87
CA LEU A 158 -16.16 9.46 -5.43
C LEU A 158 -15.69 10.91 -5.21
N PRO A 159 -14.73 11.16 -4.29
CA PRO A 159 -14.19 12.49 -4.08
C PRO A 159 -13.46 13.00 -5.34
N GLY A 160 -13.71 14.24 -5.73
CA GLY A 160 -13.06 14.91 -6.83
C GLY A 160 -11.59 15.30 -6.56
N GLY A 161 -10.97 15.88 -7.58
CA GLY A 161 -9.60 16.36 -7.52
C GLY A 161 -8.57 15.31 -7.90
N PHE A 162 -8.96 14.28 -8.68
CA PHE A 162 -8.07 13.35 -9.35
C PHE A 162 -8.26 13.44 -10.86
N LEU A 163 -7.14 13.53 -11.58
CA LEU A 163 -7.07 13.58 -13.03
C LEU A 163 -6.21 12.41 -13.51
N TYR A 164 -6.54 11.86 -14.68
CA TYR A 164 -5.88 10.64 -15.16
C TYR A 164 -5.12 10.91 -16.45
N ALA A 165 -3.79 10.67 -16.42
CA ALA A 165 -2.92 10.73 -17.57
C ALA A 165 -2.65 9.33 -18.16
N ASP A 166 -2.38 9.26 -19.44
CA ASP A 166 -1.89 8.04 -20.07
C ASP A 166 -0.40 7.85 -19.80
N THR A 167 0.02 6.60 -19.57
CA THR A 167 1.44 6.27 -19.40
C THR A 167 2.20 6.53 -20.70
N GLY A 168 3.28 7.33 -20.61
CA GLY A 168 4.11 7.69 -21.76
C GLY A 168 3.61 8.88 -22.58
N ASP A 169 2.47 9.47 -22.23
CA ASP A 169 1.95 10.68 -22.89
C ASP A 169 2.39 11.95 -22.14
N ALA A 170 3.60 12.42 -22.42
CA ALA A 170 4.14 13.62 -21.79
C ALA A 170 3.36 14.89 -22.22
N GLU A 171 2.92 14.99 -23.48
CA GLU A 171 2.17 16.12 -23.97
C GLU A 171 0.79 16.21 -23.32
N GLY A 172 0.09 15.08 -23.15
CA GLY A 172 -1.17 15.00 -22.43
C GLY A 172 -1.02 15.38 -20.97
N LEU A 173 0.08 14.96 -20.32
CA LEU A 173 0.39 15.33 -18.95
C LEU A 173 0.64 16.86 -18.81
N GLU A 174 1.43 17.46 -19.71
CA GLU A 174 1.67 18.91 -19.72
C GLU A 174 0.38 19.70 -19.93
N ARG A 175 -0.49 19.22 -20.81
CA ARG A 175 -1.82 19.81 -21.01
C ARG A 175 -2.67 19.76 -19.75
N LEU A 176 -2.77 18.60 -19.07
CA LEU A 176 -3.49 18.47 -17.80
C LEU A 176 -2.98 19.48 -16.75
N ILE A 177 -1.66 19.63 -16.63
CA ILE A 177 -1.03 20.57 -15.69
C ILE A 177 -1.36 22.04 -16.07
N SER A 178 -1.35 22.35 -17.35
CA SER A 178 -1.61 23.73 -17.82
C SER A 178 -3.06 24.16 -17.65
N GLU A 179 -3.99 23.21 -17.79
CA GLU A 179 -5.43 23.46 -17.73
C GLU A 179 -6.00 23.38 -16.30
N ASN A 180 -5.27 22.76 -15.38
CA ASN A 180 -5.77 22.51 -14.03
C ASN A 180 -4.76 22.93 -12.95
N PRO A 181 -5.21 23.54 -11.83
CA PRO A 181 -4.35 23.80 -10.68
C PRO A 181 -3.98 22.48 -9.99
N CYS A 182 -2.79 21.96 -10.28
CA CYS A 182 -2.32 20.67 -9.78
C CYS A 182 -1.35 20.83 -8.59
N ALA A 183 -1.58 20.04 -7.53
CA ALA A 183 -0.72 19.95 -6.35
C ALA A 183 0.42 18.95 -6.54
N ALA A 184 0.15 17.84 -7.19
CA ALA A 184 1.12 16.75 -7.36
C ALA A 184 0.76 15.83 -8.55
N ILE A 185 1.77 15.02 -8.93
CA ILE A 185 1.61 13.83 -9.77
C ILE A 185 1.93 12.64 -8.90
N MET A 186 1.08 11.63 -8.89
CA MET A 186 1.22 10.39 -8.14
C MET A 186 1.29 9.21 -9.10
N ILE A 187 2.41 8.50 -9.10
CA ILE A 187 2.68 7.42 -10.06
C ILE A 187 3.16 6.15 -9.37
N GLU A 188 2.95 5.03 -10.03
CA GLU A 188 3.67 3.79 -9.80
C GLU A 188 4.82 3.72 -10.82
N VAL A 189 6.05 3.49 -10.34
CA VAL A 189 7.21 3.30 -11.23
C VAL A 189 7.07 2.01 -12.05
N VAL A 190 6.47 0.99 -11.43
CA VAL A 190 6.06 -0.26 -12.07
C VAL A 190 4.60 -0.50 -11.67
N GLN A 191 3.69 -0.53 -12.64
CA GLN A 191 2.30 -0.91 -12.41
C GLN A 191 2.23 -2.42 -12.21
N GLY A 192 1.81 -2.86 -11.03
CA GLY A 192 1.75 -4.27 -10.64
C GLY A 192 0.43 -4.96 -10.97
N GLU A 193 -0.61 -4.19 -11.28
CA GLU A 193 -1.96 -4.69 -11.59
C GLU A 193 -2.44 -4.21 -12.96
#